data_3607cc2357df724d45eb35df7e2520e0
#
_entry.id   3607cc2357df724d45eb35df7e2520e0
#
_cell.length_a   1.000
_cell.length_b   1.000
_cell.length_c   1.000
_cell.angle_alpha   90.00
_cell.angle_beta   90.00
_cell.angle_gamma   90.00
#
_symmetry.space_group_name_H-M   'P 1'
#
loop_
_entity.id
_entity.type
_entity.pdbx_description
1 polymer ?
#
loop_
_entity_poly.entity_id
_entity_poly.type
_entity_poly.pdbx_seq_one_letter_code
_entity_poly.pdbx_strand_id
1 'polypeptide(L)'
;MKKTIIVLFSVFTMCGVQGQSFKQQGASVENVVPEGWNHYETTGDMNKDGIADVAVMASANNNQPLFAIYWGTADGKLTLWKEYGELLPADENTDCTNNFTFEITNRGVLNITIQPECSQGSYSTNINRYSYRFQNGDFFLIGKEEESIQRNTGDVEVVSENYLTWKRQVKKSKISDDTMPIEKWTRLQKRPLEKLGDHLLY
;
A
#
# COMPACT_ATOMS: atom_id res chain seq x y z
N MET A 1 -13.31 8.86 69.98
CA MET A 1 -13.80 7.91 68.91
C MET A 1 -13.32 8.43 67.57
N LYS A 2 -12.29 7.82 66.98
CA LYS A 2 -11.77 8.18 65.62
C LYS A 2 -12.51 7.34 64.58
N LYS A 3 -13.26 7.98 63.67
CA LYS A 3 -13.92 7.33 62.56
C LYS A 3 -12.92 7.16 61.39
N THR A 4 -12.55 5.94 61.12
CA THR A 4 -11.75 5.58 59.95
C THR A 4 -12.67 5.48 58.71
N ILE A 5 -12.48 6.35 57.75
CA ILE A 5 -13.19 6.30 56.46
C ILE A 5 -12.31 5.44 55.54
N ILE A 6 -12.84 4.28 55.14
CA ILE A 6 -12.23 3.41 54.10
C ILE A 6 -12.79 3.88 52.78
N VAL A 7 -11.94 4.48 51.94
CA VAL A 7 -12.25 4.80 50.55
C VAL A 7 -11.92 3.57 49.71
N LEU A 8 -12.93 2.88 49.20
CA LEU A 8 -12.76 1.83 48.24
C LEU A 8 -12.48 2.46 46.85
N PHE A 9 -11.27 2.38 46.38
CA PHE A 9 -10.96 2.64 44.95
C PHE A 9 -11.39 1.43 44.14
N SER A 10 -12.49 1.54 43.44
CA SER A 10 -12.85 0.59 42.37
C SER A 10 -11.95 0.89 41.15
N VAL A 11 -10.97 0.04 40.90
CA VAL A 11 -10.22 0.01 39.64
C VAL A 11 -11.15 -0.51 38.57
N PHE A 12 -11.74 0.39 37.80
CA PHE A 12 -12.40 0.03 36.54
C PHE A 12 -11.30 -0.36 35.55
N THR A 13 -11.06 -1.65 35.41
CA THR A 13 -10.35 -2.18 34.25
C THR A 13 -11.23 -1.99 33.04
N MET A 14 -11.02 -0.90 32.30
CA MET A 14 -11.55 -0.79 30.94
C MET A 14 -10.86 -1.88 30.12
N CYS A 15 -11.55 -3.00 29.88
CA CYS A 15 -11.23 -3.91 28.81
C CYS A 15 -11.54 -3.15 27.50
N GLY A 16 -10.57 -2.35 27.04
CA GLY A 16 -10.60 -1.81 25.70
C GLY A 16 -10.56 -3.01 24.75
N VAL A 17 -11.56 -3.12 23.87
CA VAL A 17 -11.45 -3.97 22.69
C VAL A 17 -10.28 -3.36 21.90
N GLN A 18 -9.07 -3.88 22.11
CA GLN A 18 -7.96 -3.59 21.23
C GLN A 18 -8.31 -4.21 19.89
N GLY A 19 -8.63 -3.38 18.90
CA GLY A 19 -8.70 -3.81 17.52
C GLY A 19 -7.38 -4.56 17.21
N GLN A 20 -7.48 -5.70 16.56
CA GLN A 20 -6.30 -6.45 16.15
C GLN A 20 -5.48 -5.55 15.22
N SER A 21 -4.23 -5.32 15.53
CA SER A 21 -3.26 -4.53 14.78
C SER A 21 -1.93 -5.28 14.72
N PHE A 22 -1.04 -4.83 13.86
CA PHE A 22 0.31 -5.37 13.76
C PHE A 22 1.09 -5.21 15.06
N LYS A 23 1.93 -6.21 15.40
CA LYS A 23 2.79 -6.12 16.59
C LYS A 23 3.98 -5.19 16.32
N GLN A 24 4.48 -4.57 17.37
CA GLN A 24 5.59 -3.60 17.28
C GLN A 24 6.91 -4.24 16.86
N GLN A 25 7.14 -5.52 17.20
CA GLN A 25 8.36 -6.26 16.86
C GLN A 25 8.10 -7.75 16.71
N GLY A 26 8.91 -8.42 15.89
CA GLY A 26 8.90 -9.87 15.72
C GLY A 26 10.14 -10.37 15.00
N ALA A 27 10.37 -11.69 15.03
CA ALA A 27 11.48 -12.33 14.33
C ALA A 27 11.16 -12.61 12.84
N SER A 28 9.88 -12.61 12.48
CA SER A 28 9.41 -12.83 11.10
C SER A 28 8.07 -12.14 10.89
N VAL A 29 7.55 -12.16 9.67
CA VAL A 29 6.24 -11.58 9.33
C VAL A 29 5.12 -12.29 10.05
N GLU A 30 5.15 -13.62 10.15
CA GLU A 30 4.16 -14.40 10.89
C GLU A 30 4.09 -14.03 12.38
N ASN A 31 5.21 -13.55 12.94
CA ASN A 31 5.25 -13.10 14.34
C ASN A 31 4.64 -11.73 14.55
N VAL A 32 4.57 -10.88 13.51
CA VAL A 32 4.10 -9.49 13.63
C VAL A 32 2.69 -9.30 13.10
N VAL A 33 2.22 -10.16 12.20
CA VAL A 33 0.85 -10.18 11.72
C VAL A 33 -0.07 -10.71 12.82
N PRO A 34 -1.32 -10.20 12.97
CA PRO A 34 -2.30 -10.75 13.88
C PRO A 34 -2.59 -12.22 13.59
N GLU A 35 -2.77 -13.03 14.63
CA GLU A 35 -3.03 -14.47 14.50
C GLU A 35 -4.31 -14.74 13.69
N GLY A 36 -4.21 -15.68 12.73
CA GLY A 36 -5.33 -16.07 11.87
C GLY A 36 -5.62 -15.13 10.71
N TRP A 37 -4.82 -14.08 10.50
CA TRP A 37 -4.96 -13.21 9.35
C TRP A 37 -4.16 -13.73 8.15
N ASN A 38 -4.74 -13.62 6.96
CA ASN A 38 -4.01 -13.81 5.72
C ASN A 38 -3.11 -12.61 5.47
N HIS A 39 -1.91 -12.83 4.93
CA HIS A 39 -1.00 -11.75 4.61
C HIS A 39 -0.25 -11.97 3.29
N TYR A 40 0.21 -10.86 2.71
CA TYR A 40 1.12 -10.78 1.57
C TYR A 40 2.26 -9.84 1.94
N GLU A 41 3.48 -10.20 1.58
CA GLU A 41 4.67 -9.43 1.92
C GLU A 41 5.63 -9.28 0.76
N THR A 42 6.46 -8.26 0.84
CA THR A 42 7.64 -8.08 -0.02
C THR A 42 8.79 -7.56 0.81
N THR A 43 10.01 -7.96 0.44
CA THR A 43 11.22 -7.61 1.18
C THR A 43 12.21 -6.84 0.31
N GLY A 44 12.95 -5.92 0.92
CA GLY A 44 14.02 -5.16 0.26
C GLY A 44 14.49 -3.99 1.12
N ASP A 45 15.64 -3.45 0.81
CA ASP A 45 16.24 -2.33 1.55
C ASP A 45 15.64 -0.99 1.08
N MET A 46 14.59 -0.53 1.77
CA MET A 46 13.89 0.71 1.43
C MET A 46 14.55 1.96 2.00
N ASN A 47 15.17 1.86 3.19
CA ASN A 47 15.79 2.97 3.90
C ASN A 47 17.28 3.15 3.57
N LYS A 48 17.88 2.21 2.82
CA LYS A 48 19.27 2.19 2.36
C LYS A 48 20.32 2.01 3.46
N ASP A 49 19.97 1.25 4.50
CA ASP A 49 20.92 0.90 5.58
C ASP A 49 21.65 -0.45 5.34
N GLY A 50 21.31 -1.15 4.25
CA GLY A 50 21.89 -2.44 3.90
C GLY A 50 21.19 -3.64 4.55
N ILE A 51 20.11 -3.43 5.27
CA ILE A 51 19.30 -4.48 5.91
C ILE A 51 17.96 -4.57 5.17
N ALA A 52 17.45 -5.78 4.99
CA ALA A 52 16.17 -5.97 4.31
C ALA A 52 15.02 -5.54 5.22
N ASP A 53 14.17 -4.67 4.72
CA ASP A 53 12.91 -4.21 5.31
C ASP A 53 11.76 -5.03 4.75
N VAL A 54 10.57 -4.87 5.33
CA VAL A 54 9.35 -5.57 4.91
C VAL A 54 8.20 -4.59 4.74
N ALA A 55 7.50 -4.70 3.62
CA ALA A 55 6.17 -4.14 3.44
C ALA A 55 5.18 -5.31 3.48
N VAL A 56 4.16 -5.23 4.33
CA VAL A 56 3.18 -6.29 4.54
C VAL A 56 1.76 -5.75 4.52
N MET A 57 0.89 -6.47 3.81
CA MET A 57 -0.56 -6.30 3.88
C MET A 57 -1.16 -7.50 4.58
N ALA A 58 -2.10 -7.28 5.49
CA ALA A 58 -2.81 -8.35 6.15
C ALA A 58 -4.29 -8.04 6.31
N SER A 59 -5.13 -9.06 6.23
CA SER A 59 -6.58 -8.92 6.39
C SER A 59 -7.18 -10.12 7.11
N ALA A 60 -8.23 -9.87 7.91
CA ALA A 60 -9.08 -10.89 8.49
C ALA A 60 -10.36 -11.00 7.67
N ASN A 61 -10.65 -12.19 7.11
CA ASN A 61 -11.97 -12.59 6.56
C ASN A 61 -12.79 -11.44 5.93
N ASN A 62 -12.38 -10.93 4.77
CA ASN A 62 -13.06 -9.89 4.01
C ASN A 62 -13.16 -8.50 4.70
N ASN A 63 -12.40 -8.24 5.74
CA ASN A 63 -12.25 -6.92 6.30
C ASN A 63 -11.29 -6.07 5.47
N GLN A 64 -11.40 -4.74 5.64
CA GLN A 64 -10.46 -3.81 5.03
C GLN A 64 -9.02 -4.22 5.35
N PRO A 65 -8.15 -4.37 4.34
CA PRO A 65 -6.77 -4.77 4.58
C PRO A 65 -6.01 -3.65 5.31
N LEU A 66 -5.20 -4.05 6.28
CA LEU A 66 -4.21 -3.19 6.91
C LEU A 66 -2.89 -3.33 6.16
N PHE A 67 -2.15 -2.24 6.09
CA PHE A 67 -0.83 -2.20 5.48
C PHE A 67 0.20 -1.69 6.49
N ALA A 68 1.36 -2.33 6.56
CA ALA A 68 2.43 -1.92 7.46
C ALA A 68 3.80 -2.00 6.80
N ILE A 69 4.71 -1.17 7.29
CA ILE A 69 6.12 -1.19 6.93
C ILE A 69 6.94 -1.46 8.18
N TYR A 70 7.88 -2.40 8.06
CA TYR A 70 8.81 -2.79 9.10
C TYR A 70 10.23 -2.55 8.64
N TRP A 71 11.05 -1.99 9.52
CA TRP A 71 12.49 -1.96 9.35
C TRP A 71 13.10 -3.26 9.84
N GLY A 72 13.98 -3.83 9.02
CA GLY A 72 14.88 -4.87 9.44
C GLY A 72 15.93 -4.33 10.41
N THR A 73 16.39 -5.17 11.32
CA THR A 73 17.41 -4.80 12.30
C THR A 73 18.60 -5.75 12.23
N ALA A 74 19.78 -5.31 12.68
CA ALA A 74 21.01 -6.08 12.61
C ALA A 74 20.97 -7.41 13.40
N ASP A 75 20.07 -7.54 14.39
CA ASP A 75 19.82 -8.78 15.13
C ASP A 75 18.76 -9.68 14.46
N GLY A 76 18.37 -9.36 13.21
CA GLY A 76 17.48 -10.17 12.39
C GLY A 76 16.00 -10.07 12.75
N LYS A 77 15.61 -9.00 13.48
CA LYS A 77 14.20 -8.75 13.82
C LYS A 77 13.59 -7.70 12.90
N LEU A 78 12.25 -7.66 12.93
CA LEU A 78 11.43 -6.63 12.31
C LEU A 78 10.93 -5.67 13.38
N THR A 79 11.02 -4.36 13.14
CA THR A 79 10.48 -3.31 14.00
C THR A 79 9.49 -2.47 13.21
N LEU A 80 8.25 -2.35 13.71
CA LEU A 80 7.19 -1.58 13.06
C LEU A 80 7.63 -0.12 12.91
N TRP A 81 7.71 0.34 11.67
CA TRP A 81 7.91 1.75 11.38
C TRP A 81 6.57 2.48 11.35
N LYS A 82 5.60 1.95 10.58
CA LYS A 82 4.28 2.57 10.49
C LYS A 82 3.24 1.57 9.99
N GLU A 83 2.02 1.67 10.55
CA GLU A 83 0.82 0.98 10.11
C GLU A 83 -0.14 2.00 9.47
N TYR A 84 -0.85 1.55 8.43
CA TYR A 84 -1.81 2.33 7.65
C TYR A 84 -3.13 1.58 7.62
N GLY A 85 -4.16 2.12 8.28
CA GLY A 85 -5.47 1.48 8.38
C GLY A 85 -6.38 1.70 7.17
N GLU A 86 -6.19 2.79 6.43
CA GLU A 86 -7.07 3.20 5.34
C GLU A 86 -6.26 3.54 4.07
N LEU A 87 -5.20 2.79 3.82
CA LEU A 87 -4.38 3.01 2.63
C LEU A 87 -4.96 2.34 1.39
N LEU A 88 -5.48 1.12 1.56
CA LEU A 88 -5.96 0.27 0.47
C LEU A 88 -7.49 0.28 0.45
N PRO A 89 -8.11 0.32 -0.75
CA PRO A 89 -9.56 0.28 -0.85
C PRO A 89 -10.10 -1.07 -0.35
N ALA A 90 -11.21 -1.01 0.37
CA ALA A 90 -11.99 -2.22 0.68
C ALA A 90 -12.73 -2.70 -0.58
N ASP A 91 -13.11 -3.98 -0.59
CA ASP A 91 -14.00 -4.52 -1.61
C ASP A 91 -15.43 -4.07 -1.28
N GLU A 92 -15.84 -2.91 -1.79
CA GLU A 92 -17.19 -2.35 -1.57
C GLU A 92 -18.26 -3.01 -2.42
N ASN A 93 -17.86 -3.70 -3.49
CA ASN A 93 -18.76 -4.31 -4.45
C ASN A 93 -18.54 -5.81 -4.51
N THR A 94 -19.60 -6.60 -4.29
CA THR A 94 -19.55 -8.06 -4.38
C THR A 94 -19.18 -8.60 -5.78
N ASP A 95 -19.31 -7.77 -6.81
CA ASP A 95 -18.99 -8.13 -8.19
C ASP A 95 -17.54 -7.80 -8.59
N CYS A 96 -16.81 -7.04 -7.78
CA CYS A 96 -15.42 -6.67 -8.03
C CYS A 96 -14.56 -6.89 -6.78
N THR A 97 -13.39 -7.47 -6.96
CA THR A 97 -12.34 -7.60 -5.95
C THR A 97 -11.11 -6.79 -6.35
N ASN A 98 -10.41 -6.24 -5.38
CA ASN A 98 -9.16 -5.52 -5.62
C ASN A 98 -7.97 -6.45 -5.40
N ASN A 99 -7.23 -6.75 -6.46
CA ASN A 99 -5.96 -7.45 -6.34
C ASN A 99 -4.84 -6.46 -6.06
N PHE A 100 -4.09 -6.74 -5.01
CA PHE A 100 -2.94 -5.93 -4.61
C PHE A 100 -1.65 -6.69 -4.87
N THR A 101 -0.66 -6.02 -5.45
CA THR A 101 0.71 -6.51 -5.50
C THR A 101 1.68 -5.46 -4.98
N PHE A 102 2.69 -5.93 -4.25
CA PHE A 102 3.71 -5.08 -3.66
C PHE A 102 5.08 -5.56 -4.15
N GLU A 103 5.93 -4.63 -4.50
CA GLU A 103 7.29 -4.89 -4.93
C GLU A 103 8.24 -3.85 -4.33
N ILE A 104 9.34 -4.29 -3.76
CA ILE A 104 10.45 -3.41 -3.41
C ILE A 104 11.57 -3.63 -4.42
N THR A 105 11.84 -2.61 -5.22
CA THR A 105 12.89 -2.68 -6.24
C THR A 105 14.28 -2.70 -5.60
N ASN A 106 15.31 -3.12 -6.37
CA ASN A 106 16.72 -3.04 -5.94
C ASN A 106 17.20 -1.61 -5.64
N ARG A 107 16.42 -0.60 -6.03
CA ARG A 107 16.66 0.82 -5.70
C ARG A 107 15.92 1.27 -4.45
N GLY A 108 15.22 0.38 -3.72
CA GLY A 108 14.45 0.67 -2.52
C GLY A 108 13.17 1.48 -2.81
N VAL A 109 12.62 1.36 -4.01
CA VAL A 109 11.32 1.94 -4.34
C VAL A 109 10.25 0.91 -4.03
N LEU A 110 9.27 1.28 -3.22
CA LEU A 110 8.07 0.50 -2.97
C LEU A 110 7.05 0.79 -4.06
N ASN A 111 6.74 -0.21 -4.87
CA ASN A 111 5.63 -0.16 -5.83
C ASN A 111 4.40 -0.84 -5.22
N ILE A 112 3.26 -0.17 -5.27
CA ILE A 112 1.95 -0.69 -4.90
C ILE A 112 1.11 -0.70 -6.18
N THR A 113 0.65 -1.88 -6.60
CA THR A 113 -0.23 -2.03 -7.75
C THR A 113 -1.60 -2.48 -7.31
N ILE A 114 -2.63 -1.82 -7.81
CA ILE A 114 -4.04 -2.14 -7.57
C ILE A 114 -4.66 -2.49 -8.90
N GLN A 115 -5.21 -3.68 -9.00
CA GLN A 115 -5.92 -4.19 -10.15
C GLN A 115 -7.30 -4.69 -9.74
N PRO A 116 -8.36 -3.94 -10.01
CA PRO A 116 -9.72 -4.43 -9.77
C PRO A 116 -10.06 -5.55 -10.78
N GLU A 117 -10.60 -6.64 -10.26
CA GLU A 117 -11.19 -7.73 -11.04
C GLU A 117 -12.68 -7.80 -10.78
N CYS A 118 -13.47 -7.66 -11.86
CA CYS A 118 -14.93 -7.72 -11.79
C CYS A 118 -15.45 -8.98 -12.48
N SER A 119 -16.33 -9.73 -11.80
CA SER A 119 -16.90 -10.98 -12.29
C SER A 119 -17.92 -10.77 -13.41
N GLN A 120 -18.56 -9.61 -13.49
CA GLN A 120 -19.56 -9.29 -14.49
C GLN A 120 -19.12 -8.11 -15.38
N GLY A 121 -18.88 -8.43 -16.66
CA GLY A 121 -19.06 -7.53 -17.80
C GLY A 121 -18.40 -6.15 -17.77
N SER A 122 -17.32 -5.94 -17.04
CA SER A 122 -16.58 -4.69 -17.17
C SER A 122 -16.00 -4.56 -18.58
N TYR A 123 -16.38 -3.51 -19.28
CA TYR A 123 -15.84 -3.22 -20.61
C TYR A 123 -14.39 -2.72 -20.56
N SER A 124 -13.92 -2.33 -19.38
CA SER A 124 -12.54 -1.86 -19.18
C SER A 124 -11.92 -2.51 -17.94
N THR A 125 -10.61 -2.68 -17.99
CA THR A 125 -9.78 -3.01 -16.83
C THR A 125 -8.82 -1.84 -16.60
N ASN A 126 -8.75 -1.36 -15.37
CA ASN A 126 -7.82 -0.31 -14.97
C ASN A 126 -6.81 -0.90 -13.98
N ILE A 127 -5.53 -0.64 -14.23
CA ILE A 127 -4.44 -1.04 -13.33
C ILE A 127 -3.75 0.25 -12.87
N ASN A 128 -3.66 0.44 -11.58
CA ASN A 128 -2.99 1.60 -10.99
C ASN A 128 -1.73 1.15 -10.27
N ARG A 129 -0.59 1.74 -10.58
CA ARG A 129 0.69 1.52 -9.92
C ARG A 129 1.19 2.82 -9.31
N TYR A 130 1.51 2.76 -8.01
CA TYR A 130 2.06 3.86 -7.23
C TYR A 130 3.48 3.53 -6.83
N SER A 131 4.43 4.44 -7.07
CA SER A 131 5.85 4.27 -6.74
C SER A 131 6.23 5.22 -5.61
N TYR A 132 6.64 4.67 -4.48
CA TYR A 132 7.05 5.43 -3.30
C TYR A 132 8.53 5.23 -3.01
N ARG A 133 9.18 6.30 -2.54
CA ARG A 133 10.56 6.25 -2.09
C ARG A 133 10.67 6.83 -0.68
N PHE A 134 11.41 6.11 0.17
CA PHE A 134 11.78 6.62 1.48
C PHE A 134 12.85 7.70 1.33
N GLN A 135 12.57 8.88 1.84
CA GLN A 135 13.47 10.03 1.87
C GLN A 135 13.00 11.03 2.93
N ASN A 136 13.94 11.76 3.56
CA ASN A 136 13.61 12.76 4.58
C ASN A 136 12.72 12.23 5.70
N GLY A 137 12.87 10.95 6.07
CA GLY A 137 12.14 10.31 7.17
C GLY A 137 10.71 9.86 6.84
N ASP A 138 10.29 9.85 5.56
CA ASP A 138 8.95 9.41 5.16
C ASP A 138 8.96 8.81 3.74
N PHE A 139 7.87 8.13 3.35
CA PHE A 139 7.67 7.65 1.98
C PHE A 139 6.93 8.69 1.15
N PHE A 140 7.53 9.11 0.05
CA PHE A 140 6.96 10.08 -0.87
C PHE A 140 6.62 9.45 -2.22
N LEU A 141 5.45 9.79 -2.77
CA LEU A 141 5.02 9.38 -4.10
C LEU A 141 5.93 10.04 -5.14
N ILE A 142 6.70 9.23 -5.86
CA ILE A 142 7.64 9.68 -6.90
C ILE A 142 7.15 9.39 -8.31
N GLY A 143 6.12 8.56 -8.45
CA GLY A 143 5.51 8.23 -9.75
C GLY A 143 4.18 7.53 -9.59
N LYS A 144 3.33 7.71 -10.61
CA LYS A 144 2.06 7.00 -10.78
C LYS A 144 1.96 6.51 -12.20
N GLU A 145 1.42 5.32 -12.40
CA GLU A 145 1.07 4.77 -13.70
C GLU A 145 -0.36 4.23 -13.66
N GLU A 146 -1.14 4.63 -14.66
CA GLU A 146 -2.50 4.13 -14.89
C GLU A 146 -2.53 3.43 -16.24
N GLU A 147 -2.92 2.16 -16.28
CA GLU A 147 -3.15 1.41 -17.48
C GLU A 147 -4.64 1.12 -17.62
N SER A 148 -5.24 1.52 -18.73
CA SER A 148 -6.64 1.25 -19.08
C SER A 148 -6.72 0.41 -20.33
N ILE A 149 -7.42 -0.71 -20.24
CA ILE A 149 -7.62 -1.66 -21.34
C ILE A 149 -9.10 -1.74 -21.65
N GLN A 150 -9.51 -1.35 -22.86
CA GLN A 150 -10.87 -1.49 -23.37
C GLN A 150 -11.04 -2.87 -23.99
N ARG A 151 -11.76 -3.77 -23.32
CA ARG A 151 -11.89 -5.18 -23.74
C ARG A 151 -12.64 -5.36 -25.07
N ASN A 152 -13.58 -4.46 -25.39
CA ASN A 152 -14.38 -4.54 -26.60
C ASN A 152 -13.66 -4.05 -27.86
N THR A 153 -12.72 -3.09 -27.72
CA THR A 153 -11.97 -2.52 -28.86
C THR A 153 -10.52 -2.95 -28.89
N GLY A 154 -10.00 -3.48 -27.78
CA GLY A 154 -8.57 -3.77 -27.58
C GLY A 154 -7.71 -2.53 -27.43
N ASP A 155 -8.31 -1.34 -27.24
CA ASP A 155 -7.54 -0.12 -27.04
C ASP A 155 -6.87 -0.15 -25.66
N VAL A 156 -5.60 0.24 -25.63
CA VAL A 156 -4.79 0.35 -24.41
C VAL A 156 -4.28 1.78 -24.29
N GLU A 157 -4.50 2.41 -23.13
CA GLU A 157 -3.92 3.68 -22.77
C GLU A 157 -3.10 3.52 -21.49
N VAL A 158 -1.83 3.92 -21.52
CA VAL A 158 -0.95 3.97 -20.36
C VAL A 158 -0.59 5.42 -20.09
N VAL A 159 -0.90 5.90 -18.89
CA VAL A 159 -0.55 7.23 -18.40
C VAL A 159 0.49 7.08 -17.31
N SER A 160 1.72 7.54 -17.56
CA SER A 160 2.80 7.49 -16.57
C SER A 160 3.17 8.91 -16.14
N GLU A 161 3.18 9.17 -14.86
CA GLU A 161 3.58 10.43 -14.25
C GLU A 161 4.84 10.25 -13.40
N ASN A 162 5.85 11.08 -13.63
CA ASN A 162 7.08 11.09 -12.86
C ASN A 162 7.19 12.40 -12.10
N TYR A 163 7.00 12.36 -10.79
CA TYR A 163 6.99 13.54 -9.92
C TYR A 163 8.38 14.04 -9.51
N LEU A 164 9.44 13.28 -9.81
CA LEU A 164 10.81 13.77 -9.66
C LEU A 164 11.22 14.68 -10.82
N THR A 165 10.73 14.37 -12.03
CA THR A 165 11.03 15.14 -13.25
C THR A 165 9.88 16.02 -13.70
N TRP A 166 8.69 15.86 -13.09
CA TRP A 166 7.44 16.56 -13.42
C TRP A 166 7.05 16.40 -14.90
N LYS A 167 7.14 15.16 -15.35
CA LYS A 167 6.76 14.76 -16.71
C LYS A 167 5.62 13.76 -16.67
N ARG A 168 4.71 13.89 -17.63
CA ARG A 168 3.66 12.94 -17.93
C ARG A 168 3.84 12.39 -19.32
N GLN A 169 3.75 11.08 -19.47
CA GLN A 169 3.71 10.36 -20.73
C GLN A 169 2.34 9.70 -20.90
N VAL A 170 1.76 9.82 -22.07
CA VAL A 170 0.58 9.05 -22.47
C VAL A 170 0.97 8.19 -23.65
N LYS A 171 0.77 6.90 -23.53
CA LYS A 171 0.96 5.91 -24.60
C LYS A 171 -0.38 5.34 -25.00
N LYS A 172 -0.65 5.27 -26.29
CA LYS A 172 -1.86 4.64 -26.84
C LYS A 172 -1.47 3.57 -27.83
N SER A 173 -2.06 2.39 -27.68
CA SER A 173 -1.84 1.21 -28.54
C SER A 173 -3.13 0.38 -28.64
N LYS A 174 -3.08 -0.69 -29.41
CA LYS A 174 -4.11 -1.73 -29.45
C LYS A 174 -3.47 -3.08 -29.18
N ILE A 175 -4.18 -3.96 -28.47
CA ILE A 175 -3.72 -5.33 -28.19
C ILE A 175 -3.45 -6.11 -29.49
N SER A 176 -4.25 -5.85 -30.55
CA SER A 176 -4.18 -6.55 -31.83
C SER A 176 -3.24 -5.91 -32.83
N ASP A 177 -2.51 -4.86 -32.47
CA ASP A 177 -1.71 -4.08 -33.40
C ASP A 177 -0.23 -4.09 -32.94
N ASP A 178 0.64 -4.63 -33.80
CA ASP A 178 2.10 -4.66 -33.60
C ASP A 178 2.77 -3.30 -33.90
N THR A 179 2.01 -2.25 -34.19
CA THR A 179 2.55 -0.93 -34.44
C THR A 179 3.09 -0.30 -33.15
N MET A 180 4.07 0.59 -33.32
CA MET A 180 4.64 1.32 -32.18
C MET A 180 3.56 2.19 -31.53
N PRO A 181 3.50 2.21 -30.18
CA PRO A 181 2.55 3.06 -29.46
C PRO A 181 2.68 4.54 -29.84
N ILE A 182 1.55 5.23 -29.95
CA ILE A 182 1.55 6.69 -30.08
C ILE A 182 1.88 7.27 -28.71
N GLU A 183 2.96 8.05 -28.63
CA GLU A 183 3.43 8.64 -27.37
C GLU A 183 3.26 10.15 -27.37
N LYS A 184 2.78 10.71 -26.26
CA LYS A 184 2.68 12.13 -26.02
C LYS A 184 3.29 12.48 -24.66
N TRP A 185 4.18 13.47 -24.65
CA TRP A 185 4.80 14.00 -23.46
C TRP A 185 4.27 15.37 -23.09
N THR A 186 4.01 15.60 -21.80
CA THR A 186 3.62 16.91 -21.25
C THR A 186 4.38 17.18 -19.95
N ARG A 187 4.40 18.43 -19.52
CA ARG A 187 4.93 18.80 -18.22
C ARG A 187 3.80 18.88 -17.20
N LEU A 188 4.07 18.39 -16.01
CA LEU A 188 3.20 18.54 -14.84
C LEU A 188 3.54 19.86 -14.12
N GLN A 189 2.55 20.44 -13.45
CA GLN A 189 2.79 21.52 -12.51
C GLN A 189 3.50 20.97 -11.27
N LYS A 190 4.61 21.61 -10.87
CA LYS A 190 5.33 21.24 -9.66
C LYS A 190 4.48 21.52 -8.42
N ARG A 191 4.44 20.57 -7.52
CA ARG A 191 3.75 20.64 -6.22
C ARG A 191 4.54 19.85 -5.17
N PRO A 192 4.31 20.02 -3.86
CA PRO A 192 4.88 19.13 -2.86
C PRO A 192 4.53 17.67 -3.17
N LEU A 193 5.48 16.76 -2.94
CA LEU A 193 5.22 15.33 -3.08
C LEU A 193 4.28 14.87 -1.98
N GLU A 194 3.33 14.04 -2.34
CA GLU A 194 2.39 13.40 -1.42
C GLU A 194 3.08 12.28 -0.67
N LYS A 195 2.70 12.07 0.59
CA LYS A 195 3.21 10.99 1.41
C LYS A 195 2.34 9.74 1.29
N LEU A 196 2.94 8.60 1.55
CA LEU A 196 2.18 7.36 1.74
C LEU A 196 1.23 7.51 2.93
N GLY A 197 -0.06 7.30 2.68
CA GLY A 197 -1.12 7.46 3.67
C GLY A 197 -1.76 8.86 3.74
N ASP A 198 -1.36 9.81 2.86
CA ASP A 198 -2.05 11.11 2.77
C ASP A 198 -3.48 10.95 2.22
N HIS A 199 -3.74 9.90 1.45
CA HIS A 199 -5.05 9.55 0.92
C HIS A 199 -5.13 8.05 0.58
N LEU A 200 -6.36 7.58 0.41
CA LEU A 200 -6.67 6.23 -0.06
C LEU A 200 -6.15 6.06 -1.49
N LEU A 201 -5.54 4.91 -1.78
CA LEU A 201 -5.12 4.53 -3.14
C LEU A 201 -6.32 3.96 -3.92
N TYR A 202 -6.44 4.31 -5.22
CA TYR A 202 -7.52 3.83 -6.08
C TYR A 202 -6.97 3.22 -7.37
#